data_8add0f1612bab03a028c2542c041c178
#
_entry.id   8add0f1612bab03a028c2542c041c178
#
_cell.length_a   1.000
_cell.length_b   1.000
_cell.length_c   1.000
_cell.angle_alpha   90.00
_cell.angle_beta   90.00
_cell.angle_gamma   90.00
#
_symmetry.space_group_name_H-M   'P 1'
#
loop_
_entity.id
_entity.type
_entity.pdbx_description
1 polymer ?
#
loop_
_entity_poly.entity_id
_entity_poly.type
_entity_poly.pdbx_seq_one_letter_code
_entity_poly.pdbx_strand_id
1 'polypeptide(L)'
;IATKLAPFPWRIGRNGLNYAFQESNKRLKGNIKRVQLHWSTYRYAPWQEEQLLNGLGDLYEKDLIKEIGLSNTGPQRLRFLYQKLNERGIKINSIQMQFSLLTKPSLEDEKIKNICNENNIEYLAYSPLALGLLTIPPNKSPKPSTFLRQKLFERILPKTQELRELLASIGKKYSVSQAQVALNWVRSHGSKPIVGIRNPLQAKDAISALSWSLTKNEKEKLDSYRNKCLTNMPQNPFNSP
;
A
#
# COMPACT_ATOMS: atom_id res chain seq x y z
N ILE A 1 1.58 16.77 0.66
CA ILE A 1 0.86 15.75 1.47
C ILE A 1 -0.08 14.99 0.55
N ALA A 2 -0.21 13.67 0.76
CA ALA A 2 -1.22 12.82 0.15
C ALA A 2 -2.22 12.36 1.22
N THR A 3 -3.52 12.34 0.88
CA THR A 3 -4.58 11.83 1.74
C THR A 3 -5.47 10.83 1.00
N LYS A 4 -6.29 10.09 1.75
CA LYS A 4 -7.30 9.19 1.20
C LYS A 4 -8.70 9.60 1.63
N LEU A 5 -9.63 9.57 0.69
CA LEU A 5 -11.05 9.77 0.97
C LEU A 5 -11.76 8.41 0.91
N ALA A 6 -12.25 7.97 2.06
CA ALA A 6 -12.99 6.72 2.15
C ALA A 6 -14.40 6.91 1.59
N PRO A 7 -14.86 6.04 0.68
CA PRO A 7 -16.19 6.11 0.10
C PRO A 7 -17.23 5.49 1.05
N PHE A 8 -17.40 6.10 2.22
CA PHE A 8 -18.43 5.67 3.17
C PHE A 8 -19.84 5.83 2.58
N PRO A 9 -20.81 5.02 3.00
CA PRO A 9 -22.19 5.06 2.46
C PRO A 9 -22.88 6.43 2.53
N TRP A 10 -22.51 7.26 3.51
CA TRP A 10 -23.05 8.63 3.66
C TRP A 10 -22.31 9.69 2.82
N ARG A 11 -21.21 9.33 2.15
CA ARG A 11 -20.47 10.21 1.23
C ARG A 11 -20.98 10.01 -0.19
N ILE A 12 -22.21 10.50 -0.45
CA ILE A 12 -22.89 10.26 -1.70
C ILE A 12 -22.40 11.23 -2.78
N GLY A 13 -21.97 10.68 -3.90
CA GLY A 13 -21.66 11.40 -5.13
C GLY A 13 -20.53 12.42 -5.01
N ARG A 14 -20.49 13.34 -5.97
CA ARG A 14 -19.46 14.41 -6.07
C ARG A 14 -19.48 15.35 -4.84
N ASN A 15 -20.67 15.71 -4.38
CA ASN A 15 -20.81 16.64 -3.24
C ASN A 15 -20.29 16.03 -1.94
N GLY A 16 -20.60 14.75 -1.68
CA GLY A 16 -20.09 14.04 -0.50
C GLY A 16 -18.57 13.89 -0.50
N LEU A 17 -17.97 13.64 -1.68
CA LEU A 17 -16.53 13.60 -1.83
C LEU A 17 -15.90 14.97 -1.62
N ASN A 18 -16.47 16.03 -2.23
CA ASN A 18 -15.96 17.40 -2.09
C ASN A 18 -16.00 17.86 -0.63
N TYR A 19 -17.10 17.62 0.07
CA TYR A 19 -17.19 17.92 1.50
C TYR A 19 -16.09 17.20 2.31
N ALA A 20 -15.88 15.90 2.05
CA ALA A 20 -14.83 15.13 2.73
C ALA A 20 -13.42 15.64 2.41
N PHE A 21 -13.20 16.13 1.19
CA PHE A 21 -11.96 16.80 0.80
C PHE A 21 -11.77 18.11 1.59
N GLN A 22 -12.76 18.98 1.61
CA GLN A 22 -12.68 20.27 2.32
C GLN A 22 -12.35 20.08 3.80
N GLU A 23 -13.02 19.15 4.47
CA GLU A 23 -12.77 18.82 5.86
C GLU A 23 -11.34 18.26 6.08
N SER A 24 -10.85 17.45 5.15
CA SER A 24 -9.46 16.94 5.21
C SER A 24 -8.44 18.06 4.95
N ASN A 25 -8.72 18.92 3.97
CA ASN A 25 -7.85 20.03 3.61
C ASN A 25 -7.73 21.06 4.73
N LYS A 26 -8.85 21.35 5.43
CA LYS A 26 -8.86 22.19 6.61
C LYS A 26 -7.97 21.63 7.72
N ARG A 27 -8.11 20.34 8.06
CA ARG A 27 -7.25 19.67 9.06
C ARG A 27 -5.77 19.67 8.69
N LEU A 28 -5.46 19.56 7.39
CA LEU A 28 -4.10 19.53 6.85
C LEU A 28 -3.59 20.92 6.40
N LYS A 29 -4.29 21.99 6.80
CA LYS A 29 -3.91 23.40 6.58
C LYS A 29 -3.64 23.73 5.10
N GLY A 30 -4.48 23.23 4.20
CA GLY A 30 -4.36 23.52 2.75
C GLY A 30 -3.21 22.78 2.03
N ASN A 31 -2.55 21.80 2.64
CA ASN A 31 -1.34 21.18 2.09
C ASN A 31 -1.58 19.87 1.32
N ILE A 32 -2.82 19.57 0.94
CA ILE A 32 -3.11 18.35 0.19
C ILE A 32 -2.76 18.57 -1.30
N LYS A 33 -1.81 17.79 -1.79
CA LYS A 33 -1.44 17.77 -3.22
C LYS A 33 -2.02 16.56 -3.94
N ARG A 34 -2.07 15.40 -3.27
CA ARG A 34 -2.60 14.14 -3.83
C ARG A 34 -3.80 13.66 -3.03
N VAL A 35 -4.89 13.35 -3.73
CA VAL A 35 -6.05 12.69 -3.14
C VAL A 35 -6.24 11.31 -3.76
N GLN A 36 -6.46 10.31 -2.93
CA GLN A 36 -6.69 8.94 -3.36
C GLN A 36 -8.08 8.47 -2.93
N LEU A 37 -8.81 7.79 -3.81
CA LEU A 37 -9.98 7.02 -3.40
C LEU A 37 -9.52 5.82 -2.58
N HIS A 38 -10.02 5.66 -1.35
CA HIS A 38 -9.49 4.70 -0.39
C HIS A 38 -9.75 3.23 -0.76
N TRP A 39 -10.87 2.96 -1.45
CA TRP A 39 -11.22 1.69 -2.06
C TRP A 39 -12.30 1.90 -3.12
N SER A 40 -12.49 0.91 -3.99
CA SER A 40 -13.56 0.88 -4.99
C SER A 40 -14.90 0.55 -4.35
N THR A 41 -15.96 1.22 -4.78
CA THR A 41 -17.34 0.90 -4.36
C THR A 41 -18.01 -0.12 -5.27
N TYR A 42 -17.32 -0.63 -6.27
CA TYR A 42 -17.87 -1.49 -7.31
C TYR A 42 -18.70 -2.67 -6.79
N ARG A 43 -18.28 -3.30 -5.70
CA ARG A 43 -18.94 -4.50 -5.15
C ARG A 43 -20.26 -4.22 -4.42
N TYR A 44 -20.49 -2.99 -3.95
CA TYR A 44 -21.64 -2.69 -3.10
C TYR A 44 -22.42 -1.43 -3.53
N ALA A 45 -21.80 -0.52 -4.28
CA ALA A 45 -22.41 0.69 -4.79
C ALA A 45 -21.75 1.11 -6.13
N PRO A 46 -21.88 0.30 -7.21
CA PRO A 46 -21.18 0.56 -8.48
C PRO A 46 -21.56 1.91 -9.10
N TRP A 47 -22.80 2.38 -8.94
CA TRP A 47 -23.24 3.69 -9.40
C TRP A 47 -22.52 4.86 -8.72
N GLN A 48 -22.04 4.67 -7.50
CA GLN A 48 -21.35 5.70 -6.73
C GLN A 48 -19.88 5.85 -7.17
N GLU A 49 -19.26 4.81 -7.68
CA GLU A 49 -17.84 4.82 -8.02
C GLU A 49 -17.50 5.89 -9.06
N GLU A 50 -18.27 5.96 -10.15
CA GLU A 50 -18.07 6.99 -11.18
C GLU A 50 -18.33 8.41 -10.66
N GLN A 51 -19.31 8.56 -9.80
CA GLN A 51 -19.61 9.84 -9.17
C GLN A 51 -18.44 10.34 -8.29
N LEU A 52 -17.85 9.44 -7.51
CA LEU A 52 -16.69 9.74 -6.67
C LEU A 52 -15.45 10.02 -7.53
N LEU A 53 -15.24 9.24 -8.61
CA LEU A 53 -14.16 9.47 -9.57
C LEU A 53 -14.28 10.84 -10.23
N ASN A 54 -15.49 11.18 -10.67
CA ASN A 54 -15.77 12.49 -11.24
C ASN A 54 -15.53 13.62 -10.24
N GLY A 55 -15.88 13.40 -8.97
CA GLY A 55 -15.56 14.36 -7.90
C GLY A 55 -14.07 14.57 -7.71
N LEU A 56 -13.23 13.52 -7.85
CA LEU A 56 -11.76 13.67 -7.86
C LEU A 56 -11.30 14.48 -9.08
N GLY A 57 -11.87 14.20 -10.25
CA GLY A 57 -11.59 14.97 -11.47
C GLY A 57 -11.94 16.46 -11.31
N ASP A 58 -13.10 16.76 -10.72
CA ASP A 58 -13.53 18.14 -10.46
C ASP A 58 -12.56 18.89 -9.52
N LEU A 59 -12.03 18.20 -8.51
CA LEU A 59 -10.99 18.78 -7.62
C LEU A 59 -9.70 19.08 -8.36
N TYR A 60 -9.31 18.21 -9.30
CA TYR A 60 -8.12 18.37 -10.13
C TYR A 60 -8.28 19.55 -11.10
N GLU A 61 -9.39 19.62 -11.85
CA GLU A 61 -9.68 20.68 -12.82
C GLU A 61 -9.80 22.06 -12.18
N LYS A 62 -10.27 22.12 -10.92
CA LYS A 62 -10.32 23.34 -10.12
C LYS A 62 -8.98 23.71 -9.47
N ASP A 63 -7.91 23.00 -9.80
CA ASP A 63 -6.57 23.17 -9.24
C ASP A 63 -6.48 23.06 -7.71
N LEU A 64 -7.45 22.39 -7.08
CA LEU A 64 -7.45 22.17 -5.63
C LEU A 64 -6.52 21.02 -5.22
N ILE A 65 -6.22 20.12 -6.16
CA ILE A 65 -5.23 19.05 -6.02
C ILE A 65 -4.39 18.95 -7.29
N LYS A 66 -3.20 18.38 -7.18
CA LYS A 66 -2.27 18.21 -8.32
C LYS A 66 -2.21 16.77 -8.83
N GLU A 67 -2.67 15.82 -8.03
CA GLU A 67 -2.51 14.40 -8.31
C GLU A 67 -3.71 13.59 -7.81
N ILE A 68 -4.13 12.64 -8.62
CA ILE A 68 -5.18 11.66 -8.28
C ILE A 68 -4.56 10.28 -8.10
N GLY A 69 -5.03 9.54 -7.10
CA GLY A 69 -4.68 8.16 -6.89
C GLY A 69 -5.87 7.29 -6.55
N LEU A 70 -5.65 5.99 -6.66
CA LEU A 70 -6.60 4.96 -6.26
C LEU A 70 -5.98 4.06 -5.19
N SER A 71 -6.80 3.31 -4.48
CA SER A 71 -6.33 2.31 -3.52
C SER A 71 -7.28 1.12 -3.49
N ASN A 72 -6.73 -0.09 -3.28
CA ASN A 72 -7.50 -1.33 -3.19
C ASN A 72 -8.40 -1.56 -4.44
N THR A 73 -7.86 -1.25 -5.60
CA THR A 73 -8.55 -1.35 -6.89
C THR A 73 -7.85 -2.42 -7.72
N GLY A 74 -8.58 -3.46 -8.11
CA GLY A 74 -8.05 -4.55 -8.93
C GLY A 74 -7.86 -4.15 -10.40
N PRO A 75 -7.26 -5.04 -11.22
CA PRO A 75 -6.77 -4.67 -12.55
C PRO A 75 -7.88 -4.27 -13.52
N GLN A 76 -9.04 -4.93 -13.46
CA GLN A 76 -10.18 -4.60 -14.34
C GLN A 76 -10.74 -3.21 -14.03
N ARG A 77 -10.94 -2.92 -12.74
CA ARG A 77 -11.45 -1.62 -12.31
C ARG A 77 -10.42 -0.51 -12.51
N LEU A 78 -9.14 -0.80 -12.30
CA LEU A 78 -8.07 0.16 -12.56
C LEU A 78 -8.07 0.62 -14.04
N ARG A 79 -8.16 -0.33 -14.99
CA ARG A 79 -8.26 0.01 -16.43
C ARG A 79 -9.49 0.87 -16.73
N PHE A 80 -10.64 0.49 -16.21
CA PHE A 80 -11.89 1.23 -16.41
C PHE A 80 -11.81 2.66 -15.85
N LEU A 81 -11.37 2.81 -14.60
CA LEU A 81 -11.28 4.12 -13.94
C LEU A 81 -10.20 5.01 -14.57
N TYR A 82 -9.09 4.39 -15.03
CA TYR A 82 -8.06 5.08 -15.77
C TYR A 82 -8.61 5.65 -17.08
N GLN A 83 -9.35 4.84 -17.85
CA GLN A 83 -9.98 5.29 -19.09
C GLN A 83 -10.95 6.45 -18.84
N LYS A 84 -11.80 6.35 -17.82
CA LYS A 84 -12.77 7.40 -17.46
C LYS A 84 -12.12 8.74 -17.11
N LEU A 85 -11.02 8.75 -16.39
CA LEU A 85 -10.29 10.00 -16.13
C LEU A 85 -9.53 10.47 -17.36
N ASN A 86 -8.96 9.55 -18.15
CA ASN A 86 -8.24 9.90 -19.37
C ASN A 86 -9.14 10.56 -20.42
N GLU A 87 -10.44 10.19 -20.49
CA GLU A 87 -11.46 10.89 -21.30
C GLU A 87 -11.59 12.39 -20.95
N ARG A 88 -11.20 12.78 -19.73
CA ARG A 88 -11.11 14.16 -19.24
C ARG A 88 -9.69 14.76 -19.33
N GLY A 89 -8.74 14.06 -19.93
CA GLY A 89 -7.34 14.47 -19.97
C GLY A 89 -6.62 14.36 -18.61
N ILE A 90 -7.19 13.65 -17.65
CA ILE A 90 -6.66 13.51 -16.29
C ILE A 90 -5.97 12.15 -16.12
N LYS A 91 -4.75 12.15 -15.60
CA LYS A 91 -3.99 10.93 -15.33
C LYS A 91 -4.19 10.45 -13.89
N ILE A 92 -4.20 9.12 -13.70
CA ILE A 92 -4.03 8.51 -12.38
C ILE A 92 -2.53 8.48 -12.08
N ASN A 93 -2.11 9.12 -10.99
CA ASN A 93 -0.70 9.24 -10.61
C ASN A 93 -0.22 8.07 -9.74
N SER A 94 -1.11 7.44 -8.97
CA SER A 94 -0.72 6.34 -8.09
C SER A 94 -1.83 5.34 -7.84
N ILE A 95 -1.43 4.08 -7.59
CA ILE A 95 -2.27 3.07 -6.96
C ILE A 95 -1.64 2.61 -5.66
N GLN A 96 -2.44 2.48 -4.61
CA GLN A 96 -1.96 2.05 -3.30
C GLN A 96 -2.55 0.68 -2.94
N MET A 97 -1.69 -0.33 -2.83
CA MET A 97 -2.06 -1.73 -2.59
C MET A 97 -1.32 -2.30 -1.40
N GLN A 98 -1.86 -3.37 -0.78
CA GLN A 98 -1.15 -4.13 0.24
C GLN A 98 -0.03 -4.93 -0.40
N PHE A 99 1.22 -4.65 -0.01
CA PHE A 99 2.35 -5.39 -0.57
C PHE A 99 3.49 -5.53 0.44
N SER A 100 3.82 -6.78 0.75
CA SER A 100 4.91 -7.18 1.65
C SER A 100 5.31 -8.62 1.39
N LEU A 101 6.36 -9.11 2.04
CA LEU A 101 6.75 -10.53 2.03
C LEU A 101 5.67 -11.49 2.57
N LEU A 102 4.67 -10.98 3.29
CA LEU A 102 3.52 -11.74 3.79
C LEU A 102 2.21 -11.43 3.03
N THR A 103 2.28 -10.77 1.89
CA THR A 103 1.14 -10.63 0.98
C THR A 103 1.12 -11.84 0.04
N LYS A 104 -0.04 -12.51 -0.06
CA LYS A 104 -0.19 -13.66 -0.97
C LYS A 104 0.15 -13.26 -2.41
N PRO A 105 1.00 -14.01 -3.11
CA PRO A 105 1.21 -13.81 -4.53
C PRO A 105 -0.10 -13.98 -5.31
N SER A 106 -0.37 -13.10 -6.25
CA SER A 106 -1.54 -13.21 -7.13
C SER A 106 -1.22 -12.73 -8.54
N LEU A 107 -1.87 -13.32 -9.54
CA LEU A 107 -1.81 -12.86 -10.93
C LEU A 107 -2.39 -11.44 -11.08
N GLU A 108 -3.31 -11.06 -10.20
CA GLU A 108 -3.88 -9.71 -10.18
C GLU A 108 -2.85 -8.65 -9.83
N ASP A 109 -1.96 -8.94 -8.86
CA ASP A 109 -0.87 -8.01 -8.50
C ASP A 109 0.07 -7.78 -9.68
N GLU A 110 0.39 -8.82 -10.45
CA GLU A 110 1.22 -8.71 -11.65
C GLU A 110 0.52 -7.88 -12.74
N LYS A 111 -0.76 -8.12 -12.98
CA LYS A 111 -1.57 -7.32 -13.92
C LYS A 111 -1.63 -5.84 -13.52
N ILE A 112 -1.81 -5.55 -12.23
CA ILE A 112 -1.81 -4.17 -11.74
C ILE A 112 -0.44 -3.53 -11.98
N LYS A 113 0.66 -4.22 -11.69
CA LYS A 113 2.02 -3.70 -11.93
C LYS A 113 2.30 -3.43 -13.41
N ASN A 114 1.82 -4.30 -14.29
CA ASN A 114 1.94 -4.08 -15.74
C ASN A 114 1.18 -2.82 -16.17
N ILE A 115 -0.07 -2.64 -15.71
CA ILE A 115 -0.84 -1.43 -15.98
C ILE A 115 -0.12 -0.18 -15.45
N CYS A 116 0.49 -0.28 -14.26
CA CYS A 116 1.27 0.81 -13.68
C CYS A 116 2.46 1.20 -14.55
N ASN A 117 3.22 0.21 -15.03
CA ASN A 117 4.39 0.43 -15.88
C ASN A 117 4.00 1.03 -17.24
N GLU A 118 2.93 0.48 -17.88
CA GLU A 118 2.42 0.96 -19.16
C GLU A 118 1.96 2.43 -19.12
N ASN A 119 1.44 2.88 -17.96
CA ASN A 119 0.79 4.20 -17.83
C ASN A 119 1.54 5.16 -16.89
N ASN A 120 2.77 4.82 -16.45
CA ASN A 120 3.56 5.61 -15.51
C ASN A 120 2.82 5.90 -14.19
N ILE A 121 2.07 4.92 -13.66
CA ILE A 121 1.37 5.00 -12.38
C ILE A 121 2.30 4.52 -11.26
N GLU A 122 2.46 5.30 -10.21
CA GLU A 122 3.25 4.88 -9.04
C GLU A 122 2.55 3.76 -8.28
N TYR A 123 3.23 2.63 -8.07
CA TYR A 123 2.75 1.58 -7.18
C TYR A 123 3.20 1.85 -5.75
N LEU A 124 2.26 2.18 -4.87
CA LEU A 124 2.49 2.47 -3.46
C LEU A 124 2.14 1.24 -2.61
N ALA A 125 3.10 0.73 -1.85
CA ALA A 125 2.95 -0.46 -1.03
C ALA A 125 2.58 -0.08 0.41
N TYR A 126 1.32 -0.29 0.84
CA TYR A 126 0.99 -0.14 2.25
C TYR A 126 1.21 -1.46 3.03
N SER A 127 1.40 -1.34 4.34
CA SER A 127 1.80 -2.44 5.23
C SER A 127 3.06 -3.19 4.77
N PRO A 128 4.12 -2.52 4.30
CA PRO A 128 5.32 -3.16 3.76
C PRO A 128 6.05 -4.04 4.80
N LEU A 129 5.87 -3.75 6.09
CA LEU A 129 6.41 -4.50 7.22
C LEU A 129 5.40 -5.47 7.85
N ALA A 130 4.27 -5.75 7.18
CA ALA A 130 3.22 -6.65 7.66
C ALA A 130 2.79 -6.33 9.11
N LEU A 131 2.37 -5.09 9.37
CA LEU A 131 2.03 -4.56 10.70
C LEU A 131 3.16 -4.69 11.74
N GLY A 132 4.40 -4.81 11.29
CA GLY A 132 5.58 -4.97 12.12
C GLY A 132 6.01 -6.43 12.36
N LEU A 133 5.29 -7.42 11.84
CA LEU A 133 5.66 -8.84 11.96
C LEU A 133 7.06 -9.12 11.41
N LEU A 134 7.43 -8.50 10.29
CA LEU A 134 8.72 -8.68 9.64
C LEU A 134 9.90 -8.00 10.37
N THR A 135 9.62 -7.20 11.41
CA THR A 135 10.66 -6.54 12.22
C THR A 135 10.99 -7.27 13.51
N ILE A 136 10.22 -8.33 13.82
CA ILE A 136 10.37 -9.09 15.05
C ILE A 136 11.55 -10.07 14.90
N PRO A 137 12.55 -10.03 15.81
CA PRO A 137 13.63 -11.01 15.79
C PRO A 137 13.13 -12.45 15.83
N PRO A 138 13.82 -13.42 15.20
CA PRO A 138 13.38 -14.82 15.11
C PRO A 138 13.00 -15.44 16.47
N ASN A 139 13.77 -15.15 17.51
CA ASN A 139 13.61 -15.74 18.85
C ASN A 139 12.64 -14.96 19.75
N LYS A 140 11.92 -13.96 19.22
CA LYS A 140 10.99 -13.14 20.00
C LYS A 140 9.54 -13.32 19.52
N SER A 141 8.63 -13.35 20.47
CA SER A 141 7.18 -13.40 20.23
C SER A 141 6.50 -12.34 21.11
N PRO A 142 6.57 -11.07 20.73
CA PRO A 142 5.97 -9.99 21.51
C PRO A 142 4.45 -10.10 21.49
N LYS A 143 3.82 -9.71 22.60
CA LYS A 143 2.36 -9.60 22.72
C LYS A 143 1.94 -8.17 22.35
N PRO A 144 1.20 -7.96 21.24
CA PRO A 144 0.64 -6.65 20.90
C PRO A 144 -0.41 -6.20 21.92
N SER A 145 -0.63 -4.89 22.02
CA SER A 145 -1.58 -4.30 22.96
C SER A 145 -3.06 -4.56 22.63
N THR A 146 -3.39 -4.88 21.36
CA THR A 146 -4.76 -5.11 20.93
C THR A 146 -5.01 -6.60 20.69
N PHE A 147 -6.17 -7.08 21.15
CA PHE A 147 -6.58 -8.49 21.05
C PHE A 147 -6.56 -9.03 19.61
N LEU A 148 -7.08 -8.28 18.63
CA LEU A 148 -7.08 -8.69 17.22
C LEU A 148 -5.66 -8.87 16.69
N ARG A 149 -4.76 -7.94 17.04
CA ARG A 149 -3.37 -8.02 16.60
C ARG A 149 -2.61 -9.15 17.31
N GLN A 150 -2.95 -9.42 18.56
CA GLN A 150 -2.39 -10.56 19.30
C GLN A 150 -2.76 -11.88 18.61
N LYS A 151 -4.04 -12.13 18.32
CA LYS A 151 -4.48 -13.33 17.59
C LYS A 151 -3.82 -13.46 16.20
N LEU A 152 -3.67 -12.33 15.49
CA LEU A 152 -2.96 -12.32 14.21
C LEU A 152 -1.50 -12.75 14.37
N PHE A 153 -0.80 -12.24 15.38
CA PHE A 153 0.59 -12.55 15.65
C PHE A 153 0.77 -14.02 16.07
N GLU A 154 -0.06 -14.52 16.97
CA GLU A 154 -0.07 -15.93 17.39
C GLU A 154 -0.23 -16.88 16.19
N ARG A 155 -1.06 -16.52 15.22
CA ARG A 155 -1.28 -17.31 14.01
C ARG A 155 -0.10 -17.25 13.02
N ILE A 156 0.54 -16.10 12.85
CA ILE A 156 1.50 -15.86 11.76
C ILE A 156 2.94 -16.07 12.21
N LEU A 157 3.33 -15.64 13.41
CA LEU A 157 4.72 -15.69 13.86
C LEU A 157 5.36 -17.08 13.79
N PRO A 158 4.72 -18.17 14.26
CA PRO A 158 5.33 -19.49 14.20
C PRO A 158 5.64 -19.96 12.78
N LYS A 159 4.81 -19.56 11.82
CA LYS A 159 4.91 -19.96 10.41
C LYS A 159 5.85 -19.08 9.58
N THR A 160 6.40 -18.04 10.18
CA THR A 160 7.31 -17.09 9.52
C THR A 160 8.72 -17.11 10.10
N GLN A 161 9.03 -18.12 10.90
CA GLN A 161 10.31 -18.24 11.59
C GLN A 161 11.49 -18.19 10.59
N GLU A 162 11.49 -19.08 9.61
CA GLU A 162 12.54 -19.15 8.58
C GLU A 162 12.68 -17.84 7.79
N LEU A 163 11.56 -17.19 7.42
CA LEU A 163 11.61 -15.89 6.75
C LEU A 163 12.28 -14.83 7.62
N ARG A 164 11.94 -14.79 8.92
CA ARG A 164 12.54 -13.84 9.86
C ARG A 164 14.03 -14.12 10.10
N GLU A 165 14.44 -15.38 10.09
CA GLU A 165 15.84 -15.80 10.15
C GLU A 165 16.60 -15.34 8.90
N LEU A 166 16.02 -15.50 7.72
CA LEU A 166 16.61 -15.00 6.48
C LEU A 166 16.74 -13.47 6.50
N LEU A 167 15.70 -12.74 6.92
CA LEU A 167 15.75 -11.28 7.07
C LEU A 167 16.85 -10.86 8.06
N ALA A 168 16.96 -11.56 9.19
CA ALA A 168 18.00 -11.29 10.19
C ALA A 168 19.41 -11.57 9.66
N SER A 169 19.59 -12.67 8.90
CA SER A 169 20.90 -13.03 8.32
C SER A 169 21.38 -12.01 7.29
N ILE A 170 20.47 -11.57 6.40
CA ILE A 170 20.76 -10.51 5.44
C ILE A 170 21.05 -9.19 6.17
N GLY A 171 20.23 -8.85 7.17
CA GLY A 171 20.45 -7.67 8.00
C GLY A 171 21.81 -7.65 8.67
N LYS A 172 22.25 -8.78 9.23
CA LYS A 172 23.58 -8.93 9.83
C LYS A 172 24.70 -8.72 8.81
N LYS A 173 24.57 -9.27 7.61
CA LYS A 173 25.55 -9.12 6.52
C LYS A 173 25.81 -7.66 6.16
N TYR A 174 24.76 -6.84 6.12
CA TYR A 174 24.84 -5.42 5.74
C TYR A 174 24.84 -4.46 6.93
N SER A 175 24.88 -4.97 8.18
CA SER A 175 24.77 -4.18 9.41
C SER A 175 23.53 -3.28 9.44
N VAL A 176 22.39 -3.80 8.98
CA VAL A 176 21.11 -3.11 8.90
C VAL A 176 19.99 -3.88 9.61
N SER A 177 18.87 -3.21 9.87
CA SER A 177 17.70 -3.84 10.49
C SER A 177 16.94 -4.76 9.54
N GLN A 178 16.20 -5.73 10.09
CA GLN A 178 15.24 -6.55 9.32
C GLN A 178 14.19 -5.69 8.59
N ALA A 179 13.81 -4.55 9.18
CA ALA A 179 12.91 -3.59 8.55
C ALA A 179 13.50 -3.07 7.24
N GLN A 180 14.75 -2.66 7.24
CA GLN A 180 15.43 -2.19 6.02
C GLN A 180 15.49 -3.27 4.94
N VAL A 181 15.76 -4.53 5.32
CA VAL A 181 15.77 -5.67 4.37
C VAL A 181 14.39 -5.84 3.72
N ALA A 182 13.33 -5.85 4.54
CA ALA A 182 11.95 -5.99 4.05
C ALA A 182 11.52 -4.80 3.15
N LEU A 183 11.92 -3.57 3.51
CA LEU A 183 11.65 -2.38 2.69
C LEU A 183 12.42 -2.41 1.37
N ASN A 184 13.66 -2.85 1.37
CA ASN A 184 14.45 -3.03 0.16
C ASN A 184 13.85 -4.11 -0.77
N TRP A 185 13.32 -5.19 -0.21
CA TRP A 185 12.61 -6.18 -0.99
C TRP A 185 11.38 -5.56 -1.69
N VAL A 186 10.56 -4.76 -0.99
CA VAL A 186 9.43 -4.04 -1.61
C VAL A 186 9.90 -3.13 -2.74
N ARG A 187 10.97 -2.38 -2.51
CA ARG A 187 11.57 -1.49 -3.52
C ARG A 187 12.10 -2.24 -4.73
N SER A 188 12.72 -3.41 -4.53
CA SER A 188 13.25 -4.25 -5.61
C SER A 188 12.18 -4.78 -6.56
N HIS A 189 10.91 -4.68 -6.18
CA HIS A 189 9.73 -4.96 -7.01
C HIS A 189 9.11 -3.72 -7.66
N GLY A 190 9.82 -2.60 -7.75
CA GLY A 190 9.35 -1.35 -8.37
C GLY A 190 8.28 -0.62 -7.54
N SER A 191 8.09 -1.01 -6.27
CA SER A 191 7.04 -0.44 -5.41
C SER A 191 7.63 0.55 -4.42
N LYS A 192 6.91 1.63 -4.12
CA LYS A 192 7.29 2.62 -3.11
C LYS A 192 6.64 2.26 -1.76
N PRO A 193 7.40 1.85 -0.74
CA PRO A 193 6.83 1.46 0.56
C PRO A 193 6.30 2.67 1.33
N ILE A 194 5.08 2.55 1.87
CA ILE A 194 4.50 3.50 2.82
C ILE A 194 4.65 2.93 4.21
N VAL A 195 5.58 3.48 4.97
CA VAL A 195 5.98 2.97 6.29
C VAL A 195 5.22 3.68 7.40
N GLY A 196 4.63 2.91 8.33
CA GLY A 196 4.11 3.45 9.57
C GLY A 196 5.24 3.77 10.54
N ILE A 197 5.37 5.03 10.93
CA ILE A 197 6.45 5.54 11.78
C ILE A 197 5.84 6.09 13.06
N ARG A 198 6.38 5.72 14.23
CA ARG A 198 5.92 6.15 15.55
C ARG A 198 6.92 7.02 16.30
N ASN A 199 8.19 6.97 15.90
CA ASN A 199 9.26 7.74 16.53
C ASN A 199 10.38 8.06 15.53
N PRO A 200 11.27 9.02 15.86
CA PRO A 200 12.37 9.44 14.98
C PRO A 200 13.36 8.33 14.61
N LEU A 201 13.61 7.37 15.51
CA LEU A 201 14.52 6.26 15.24
C LEU A 201 13.98 5.37 14.12
N GLN A 202 12.67 5.07 14.12
CA GLN A 202 12.04 4.33 13.03
C GLN A 202 12.07 5.11 11.71
N ALA A 203 11.94 6.44 11.75
CA ALA A 203 12.08 7.28 10.56
C ALA A 203 13.50 7.17 9.98
N LYS A 204 14.51 7.34 10.83
CA LYS A 204 15.92 7.21 10.42
C LYS A 204 16.22 5.83 9.84
N ASP A 205 15.78 4.76 10.51
CA ASP A 205 15.96 3.39 10.06
C ASP A 205 15.29 3.15 8.68
N ALA A 206 14.04 3.59 8.50
CA ALA A 206 13.33 3.47 7.23
C ALA A 206 13.99 4.25 6.08
N ILE A 207 14.49 5.46 6.34
CA ILE A 207 15.22 6.27 5.36
C ILE A 207 16.53 5.60 4.99
N SER A 208 17.26 5.01 5.95
CA SER A 208 18.51 4.29 5.70
C SER A 208 18.35 3.10 4.75
N ALA A 209 17.14 2.55 4.60
CA ALA A 209 16.86 1.55 3.58
C ALA A 209 17.09 2.07 2.13
N LEU A 210 17.19 3.37 1.91
CA LEU A 210 17.44 3.95 0.59
C LEU A 210 18.92 3.92 0.18
N SER A 211 19.85 3.75 1.13
CA SER A 211 21.30 3.85 0.88
C SER A 211 21.94 2.56 0.35
N TRP A 212 21.19 1.46 0.28
CA TRP A 212 21.70 0.17 -0.16
C TRP A 212 20.62 -0.63 -0.90
N SER A 213 20.98 -1.75 -1.52
CA SER A 213 20.06 -2.61 -2.26
C SER A 213 20.40 -4.09 -2.06
N LEU A 214 19.38 -4.94 -2.12
CA LEU A 214 19.53 -6.38 -2.17
C LEU A 214 20.23 -6.81 -3.45
N THR A 215 21.08 -7.85 -3.37
CA THR A 215 21.55 -8.54 -4.56
C THR A 215 20.41 -9.35 -5.20
N LYS A 216 20.57 -9.71 -6.48
CA LYS A 216 19.62 -10.55 -7.22
C LYS A 216 19.34 -11.87 -6.47
N ASN A 217 20.39 -12.54 -5.99
CA ASN A 217 20.26 -13.81 -5.25
C ASN A 217 19.48 -13.64 -3.93
N GLU A 218 19.70 -12.56 -3.17
CA GLU A 218 18.97 -12.30 -1.92
C GLU A 218 17.49 -12.02 -2.20
N LYS A 219 17.19 -11.23 -3.24
CA LYS A 219 15.82 -11.01 -3.70
C LYS A 219 15.14 -12.33 -4.07
N GLU A 220 15.77 -13.17 -4.89
CA GLU A 220 15.23 -14.47 -5.34
C GLU A 220 14.99 -15.41 -4.15
N LYS A 221 15.88 -15.45 -3.16
CA LYS A 221 15.66 -16.20 -1.92
C LYS A 221 14.43 -15.71 -1.16
N LEU A 222 14.28 -14.41 -0.98
CA LEU A 222 13.10 -13.82 -0.32
C LEU A 222 11.81 -14.09 -1.11
N ASP A 223 11.85 -14.02 -2.44
CA ASP A 223 10.73 -14.37 -3.33
C ASP A 223 10.34 -15.84 -3.17
N SER A 224 11.31 -16.74 -3.10
CA SER A 224 11.08 -18.16 -2.87
C SER A 224 10.36 -18.43 -1.53
N TYR A 225 10.79 -17.75 -0.45
CA TYR A 225 10.11 -17.86 0.84
C TYR A 225 8.68 -17.30 0.80
N ARG A 226 8.47 -16.15 0.14
CA ARG A 226 7.13 -15.59 -0.06
C ARG A 226 6.20 -16.58 -0.75
N ASN A 227 6.67 -17.24 -1.79
CA ASN A 227 5.87 -18.18 -2.57
C ASN A 227 5.55 -19.47 -1.81
N LYS A 228 6.45 -19.92 -0.94
CA LYS A 228 6.28 -21.12 -0.09
C LYS A 228 5.54 -20.86 1.23
N CYS A 229 5.38 -19.59 1.62
CA CYS A 229 4.83 -19.24 2.91
C CYS A 229 3.36 -19.68 3.02
N LEU A 230 3.10 -20.60 3.96
CA LEU A 230 1.77 -21.18 4.22
C LEU A 230 0.82 -20.19 4.93
N THR A 231 1.30 -19.02 5.29
CA THR A 231 0.51 -18.01 6.00
C THR A 231 0.72 -16.62 5.39
N ASN A 232 -0.37 -15.89 5.29
CA ASN A 232 -0.35 -14.55 4.71
C ASN A 232 -1.11 -13.57 5.62
N MET A 233 -0.80 -12.29 5.45
CA MET A 233 -1.62 -11.21 6.00
C MET A 233 -3.05 -11.30 5.46
N PRO A 234 -4.06 -10.95 6.27
CA PRO A 234 -5.43 -10.82 5.77
C PRO A 234 -5.47 -9.85 4.60
N GLN A 235 -6.16 -10.24 3.55
CA GLN A 235 -6.40 -9.35 2.42
C GLN A 235 -7.39 -8.26 2.81
N ASN A 236 -7.29 -7.10 2.17
CA ASN A 236 -8.27 -6.05 2.34
C ASN A 236 -9.62 -6.50 1.78
N PRO A 237 -10.71 -6.51 2.60
CA PRO A 237 -12.03 -6.96 2.14
C PRO A 237 -12.63 -6.05 1.05
N PHE A 238 -12.11 -4.85 0.89
CA PHE A 238 -12.58 -3.87 -0.09
C PHE A 238 -11.83 -3.91 -1.44
N ASN A 239 -10.96 -4.92 -1.66
CA ASN A 239 -10.35 -5.09 -2.98
C ASN A 239 -11.43 -5.37 -4.04
N SER A 240 -11.44 -4.61 -5.13
CA SER A 240 -12.28 -4.87 -6.30
C SER A 240 -11.60 -5.82 -7.30
N PRO A 241 -12.35 -6.38 -8.27
CA PRO A 241 -11.77 -7.16 -9.34
C PRO A 241 -10.92 -6.34 -10.32
#